data_4c9db967dbab62e67dc2b463a39daf92
#
_entry.id   4c9db967dbab62e67dc2b463a39daf92
#
_cell.length_a   1.000
_cell.length_b   1.000
_cell.length_c   1.000
_cell.angle_alpha   90.00
_cell.angle_beta   90.00
_cell.angle_gamma   90.00
#
_symmetry.space_group_name_H-M   'P 1'
#
loop_
_entity.id
_entity.type
_entity.pdbx_description
1 polymer ?
#
loop_
_entity_poly.entity_id
_entity_poly.type
_entity_poly.pdbx_seq_one_letter_code
_entity_poly.pdbx_strand_id
1 'polypeptide(L)'
;MSTKPIFVATHPRACSTAFERVFMTRRDTLQCVHEPFGDAFYFGPERLSERYEKDEKERVASGFSESTFKTIFDRIERENTEGKRLFIKDITHYLVPPSGAPASIAPSLASYKRGVGTDTTSLPTPPISSPSSDSGPPYPYNTKPEPGNPTVVPTELLKSFHFTFLIRHPRASIPSYFRCTVPPLDEVTGFYNFMPSEAGYDEVRRVFDYLREIGEVGPKVAGQPGQEGKEGSGVEICVVDADDLLDNPSGMIKEYCRSVGLEYTPDMLKWESEEDHRIAKEAFEKWKGFHEDAIDSTELKPRLHKKSPKSDEQLYAEWTDKFGEEGAKVIKETVEANIPDYEYLKQFAIKV
;
A
#
# COMPACT_ATOMS: atom_id res chain seq x y z
N MET A 1 -11.92 -19.41 -9.15
CA MET A 1 -10.86 -18.42 -8.85
C MET A 1 -11.47 -17.03 -8.91
N SER A 2 -11.06 -16.12 -8.03
CA SER A 2 -11.59 -14.75 -8.01
C SER A 2 -11.15 -13.98 -9.25
N THR A 3 -12.08 -13.28 -9.89
CA THR A 3 -11.80 -12.35 -11.00
C THR A 3 -11.77 -10.89 -10.52
N LYS A 4 -12.00 -10.67 -9.22
CA LYS A 4 -11.95 -9.32 -8.63
C LYS A 4 -10.58 -8.67 -8.88
N PRO A 5 -10.48 -7.35 -9.06
CA PRO A 5 -9.23 -6.62 -9.02
C PRO A 5 -8.39 -7.02 -7.80
N ILE A 6 -7.09 -7.21 -7.99
CA ILE A 6 -6.17 -7.53 -6.89
C ILE A 6 -5.79 -6.22 -6.22
N PHE A 7 -5.88 -6.17 -4.89
CA PHE A 7 -5.40 -5.06 -4.08
C PHE A 7 -4.29 -5.53 -3.15
N VAL A 8 -3.07 -5.09 -3.40
CA VAL A 8 -1.91 -5.35 -2.56
C VAL A 8 -1.81 -4.26 -1.51
N ALA A 9 -2.32 -4.55 -0.32
CA ALA A 9 -2.25 -3.66 0.83
C ALA A 9 -0.86 -3.77 1.49
N THR A 10 -0.14 -2.67 1.61
CA THR A 10 1.23 -2.67 2.13
C THR A 10 1.51 -1.44 3.00
N HIS A 11 2.70 -1.38 3.55
CA HIS A 11 3.26 -0.22 4.25
C HIS A 11 4.51 0.33 3.52
N PRO A 12 4.97 1.55 3.83
CA PRO A 12 6.15 2.12 3.18
C PRO A 12 7.39 1.22 3.28
N ARG A 13 8.16 1.16 2.21
CA ARG A 13 9.45 0.45 2.12
C ARG A 13 9.39 -1.07 2.31
N ALA A 14 8.26 -1.69 2.02
CA ALA A 14 8.08 -3.15 2.07
C ALA A 14 8.59 -3.90 0.82
N CYS A 15 9.49 -3.34 0.03
CA CYS A 15 9.93 -3.86 -1.28
C CYS A 15 8.78 -3.96 -2.31
N SER A 16 7.71 -3.21 -2.09
CA SER A 16 6.47 -3.30 -2.87
C SER A 16 6.66 -2.90 -4.33
N THR A 17 7.58 -1.99 -4.64
CA THR A 17 7.90 -1.58 -6.01
C THR A 17 8.55 -2.72 -6.80
N ALA A 18 9.52 -3.43 -6.21
CA ALA A 18 10.12 -4.61 -6.84
C ALA A 18 9.10 -5.75 -7.01
N PHE A 19 8.22 -5.92 -6.02
CA PHE A 19 7.10 -6.87 -6.12
C PHE A 19 6.13 -6.50 -7.25
N GLU A 20 5.74 -5.25 -7.37
CA GLU A 20 4.86 -4.76 -8.43
C GLU A 20 5.47 -4.94 -9.82
N ARG A 21 6.79 -4.72 -9.98
CA ARG A 21 7.49 -4.93 -11.25
C ARG A 21 7.33 -6.34 -11.80
N VAL A 22 7.25 -7.36 -10.94
CA VAL A 22 6.97 -8.75 -11.34
C VAL A 22 5.65 -8.82 -12.12
N PHE A 23 4.61 -8.13 -11.66
CA PHE A 23 3.28 -8.16 -12.29
C PHE A 23 3.17 -7.20 -13.48
N MET A 24 4.00 -6.16 -13.53
CA MET A 24 4.11 -5.27 -14.69
C MET A 24 4.65 -5.99 -15.93
N THR A 25 5.28 -7.14 -15.80
CA THR A 25 5.67 -7.99 -16.94
C THR A 25 4.48 -8.65 -17.64
N ARG A 26 3.33 -8.78 -16.94
CA ARG A 26 2.11 -9.44 -17.43
C ARG A 26 1.12 -8.45 -18.06
N ARG A 27 1.63 -7.55 -18.91
CA ARG A 27 0.84 -6.52 -19.61
C ARG A 27 -0.24 -7.08 -20.54
N ASP A 28 -0.12 -8.34 -20.91
CA ASP A 28 -1.11 -9.09 -21.67
C ASP A 28 -2.41 -9.33 -20.90
N THR A 29 -2.33 -9.55 -19.60
CA THR A 29 -3.45 -9.95 -18.74
C THR A 29 -3.73 -9.02 -17.58
N LEU A 30 -2.75 -8.21 -17.18
CA LEU A 30 -2.84 -7.31 -16.04
C LEU A 30 -2.67 -5.84 -16.46
N GLN A 31 -3.37 -4.98 -15.75
CA GLN A 31 -3.10 -3.54 -15.71
C GLN A 31 -2.71 -3.16 -14.29
N CYS A 32 -1.45 -2.77 -14.11
CA CYS A 32 -0.94 -2.33 -12.82
C CYS A 32 -1.30 -0.86 -12.57
N VAL A 33 -1.66 -0.56 -11.33
CA VAL A 33 -1.98 0.80 -10.86
C VAL A 33 -1.17 1.06 -9.58
N HIS A 34 -0.27 2.03 -9.67
CA HIS A 34 0.69 2.36 -8.62
C HIS A 34 0.17 3.44 -7.67
N GLU A 35 -0.01 3.09 -6.41
CA GLU A 35 -0.33 3.97 -5.27
C GLU A 35 -1.35 5.09 -5.59
N PRO A 36 -2.53 4.73 -6.11
CA PRO A 36 -3.49 5.73 -6.58
C PRO A 36 -4.07 6.59 -5.45
N PHE A 37 -4.25 6.04 -4.24
CA PHE A 37 -4.95 6.73 -3.14
C PHE A 37 -4.07 7.76 -2.43
N GLY A 38 -2.75 7.75 -2.63
CA GLY A 38 -1.85 8.78 -2.13
C GLY A 38 -2.22 10.20 -2.58
N ASP A 39 -2.81 10.33 -3.77
CA ASP A 39 -3.26 11.62 -4.32
C ASP A 39 -4.33 12.27 -3.42
N ALA A 40 -5.36 11.50 -3.05
CA ALA A 40 -6.41 11.97 -2.15
C ALA A 40 -5.90 12.12 -0.71
N PHE A 41 -5.06 11.17 -0.25
CA PHE A 41 -4.56 11.12 1.12
C PHE A 41 -3.70 12.35 1.48
N TYR A 42 -2.79 12.77 0.61
CA TYR A 42 -1.87 13.88 0.88
C TYR A 42 -2.40 15.23 0.42
N PHE A 43 -3.02 15.30 -0.76
CA PHE A 43 -3.20 16.57 -1.45
C PHE A 43 -4.66 17.01 -1.56
N GLY A 44 -5.60 16.08 -1.59
CA GLY A 44 -6.99 16.34 -1.92
C GLY A 44 -7.80 17.05 -0.84
N PRO A 45 -9.04 17.44 -1.17
CA PRO A 45 -9.95 18.09 -0.23
C PRO A 45 -10.46 17.16 0.87
N GLU A 46 -10.28 15.84 0.71
CA GLU A 46 -10.61 14.79 1.70
C GLU A 46 -9.37 14.16 2.30
N ARG A 47 -8.22 14.87 2.28
CA ARG A 47 -6.96 14.35 2.78
C ARG A 47 -7.02 13.92 4.24
N LEU A 48 -6.25 12.91 4.57
CA LEU A 48 -6.09 12.40 5.94
C LEU A 48 -4.74 12.82 6.53
N SER A 49 -3.73 13.11 5.69
CA SER A 49 -2.40 13.46 6.11
C SER A 49 -2.28 14.92 6.53
N GLU A 50 -1.49 15.16 7.57
CA GLU A 50 -1.08 16.50 8.02
C GLU A 50 0.14 17.03 7.25
N ARG A 51 0.80 16.18 6.43
CA ARG A 51 2.12 16.48 5.84
C ARG A 51 2.14 17.79 5.05
N TYR A 52 1.16 18.02 4.20
CA TYR A 52 1.06 19.22 3.37
C TYR A 52 -0.09 20.14 3.81
N GLU A 53 -0.53 20.04 5.06
CA GLU A 53 -1.68 20.80 5.57
C GLU A 53 -1.50 22.30 5.42
N LYS A 54 -0.32 22.79 5.80
CA LYS A 54 0.04 24.22 5.78
C LYS A 54 0.69 24.66 4.46
N ASP A 55 0.84 23.76 3.51
CA ASP A 55 1.48 24.02 2.22
C ASP A 55 0.49 23.87 1.06
N GLU A 56 -0.41 24.83 0.93
CA GLU A 56 -1.36 24.88 -0.17
C GLU A 56 -0.64 24.98 -1.53
N LYS A 57 0.49 25.67 -1.57
CA LYS A 57 1.28 25.82 -2.80
C LYS A 57 1.76 24.47 -3.30
N GLU A 58 2.31 23.64 -2.41
CA GLU A 58 2.76 22.29 -2.76
C GLU A 58 1.59 21.39 -3.15
N ARG A 59 0.47 21.48 -2.43
CA ARG A 59 -0.74 20.73 -2.80
C ARG A 59 -1.24 21.07 -4.20
N VAL A 60 -1.28 22.35 -4.57
CA VAL A 60 -1.68 22.79 -5.92
C VAL A 60 -0.62 22.39 -6.96
N ALA A 61 0.66 22.54 -6.65
CA ALA A 61 1.76 22.18 -7.54
C ALA A 61 1.81 20.68 -7.85
N SER A 62 1.34 19.83 -6.93
CA SER A 62 1.22 18.38 -7.15
C SER A 62 0.26 18.01 -8.29
N GLY A 63 -0.69 18.87 -8.65
CA GLY A 63 -1.75 18.59 -9.61
C GLY A 63 -2.91 17.74 -9.05
N PHE A 64 -2.88 17.38 -7.75
CA PHE A 64 -3.85 16.48 -7.10
C PHE A 64 -4.68 17.17 -6.01
N SER A 65 -4.62 18.49 -5.88
CA SER A 65 -5.35 19.23 -4.85
C SER A 65 -6.87 19.05 -4.87
N GLU A 66 -7.43 18.63 -6.02
CA GLU A 66 -8.85 18.35 -6.21
C GLU A 66 -9.19 16.85 -6.18
N SER A 67 -8.20 15.97 -5.91
CA SER A 67 -8.39 14.53 -5.90
C SER A 67 -9.17 14.08 -4.67
N THR A 68 -10.38 13.55 -4.89
CA THR A 68 -11.18 12.88 -3.85
C THR A 68 -11.01 11.37 -3.95
N PHE A 69 -11.38 10.62 -2.90
CA PHE A 69 -11.39 9.15 -2.98
C PHE A 69 -12.26 8.66 -4.15
N LYS A 70 -13.41 9.32 -4.39
CA LYS A 70 -14.27 8.98 -5.54
C LYS A 70 -13.55 9.20 -6.87
N THR A 71 -12.90 10.33 -7.09
CA THR A 71 -12.20 10.59 -8.36
C THR A 71 -11.08 9.60 -8.62
N ILE A 72 -10.46 9.05 -7.57
CA ILE A 72 -9.48 7.98 -7.70
C ILE A 72 -10.15 6.68 -8.19
N PHE A 73 -11.27 6.26 -7.59
CA PHE A 73 -12.01 5.09 -8.06
C PHE A 73 -12.49 5.26 -9.49
N ASP A 74 -13.06 6.43 -9.84
CA ASP A 74 -13.52 6.73 -11.18
C ASP A 74 -12.36 6.71 -12.20
N ARG A 75 -11.17 7.17 -11.81
CA ARG A 75 -9.96 7.11 -12.65
C ARG A 75 -9.53 5.66 -12.89
N ILE A 76 -9.44 4.84 -11.85
CA ILE A 76 -9.07 3.43 -11.95
C ILE A 76 -10.05 2.68 -12.88
N GLU A 77 -11.35 2.93 -12.76
CA GLU A 77 -12.36 2.32 -13.61
C GLU A 77 -12.24 2.77 -15.08
N ARG A 78 -12.05 4.07 -15.30
CA ARG A 78 -11.90 4.65 -16.66
C ARG A 78 -10.65 4.19 -17.36
N GLU A 79 -9.54 4.07 -16.65
CA GLU A 79 -8.24 3.66 -17.19
C GLU A 79 -8.12 2.14 -17.34
N ASN A 80 -9.09 1.39 -16.84
CA ASN A 80 -9.10 -0.06 -16.96
C ASN A 80 -9.23 -0.47 -18.43
N THR A 81 -8.22 -1.15 -18.93
CA THR A 81 -8.22 -1.68 -20.30
C THR A 81 -9.08 -2.94 -20.37
N GLU A 82 -9.99 -3.00 -21.32
CA GLU A 82 -10.90 -4.12 -21.52
C GLU A 82 -10.16 -5.46 -21.58
N GLY A 83 -10.69 -6.45 -20.87
CA GLY A 83 -10.13 -7.80 -20.80
C GLY A 83 -8.95 -7.98 -19.85
N LYS A 84 -8.44 -6.91 -19.22
CA LYS A 84 -7.35 -7.00 -18.25
C LYS A 84 -7.85 -6.93 -16.83
N ARG A 85 -7.24 -7.74 -15.95
CA ARG A 85 -7.49 -7.67 -14.52
C ARG A 85 -6.64 -6.56 -13.90
N LEU A 86 -7.23 -5.72 -13.05
CA LEU A 86 -6.49 -4.70 -12.32
C LEU A 86 -5.60 -5.34 -11.24
N PHE A 87 -4.38 -4.82 -11.12
CA PHE A 87 -3.43 -5.10 -10.06
C PHE A 87 -3.04 -3.78 -9.41
N ILE A 88 -3.62 -3.48 -8.27
CA ILE A 88 -3.43 -2.22 -7.55
C ILE A 88 -2.47 -2.49 -6.40
N LYS A 89 -1.34 -1.80 -6.34
CA LYS A 89 -0.47 -1.80 -5.18
C LYS A 89 -0.57 -0.45 -4.50
N ASP A 90 -0.97 -0.46 -3.21
CA ASP A 90 -1.13 0.79 -2.49
C ASP A 90 -0.71 0.69 -1.02
N ILE A 91 -0.37 1.82 -0.46
CA ILE A 91 -0.03 1.96 0.95
C ILE A 91 -1.33 2.02 1.76
N THR A 92 -1.50 1.08 2.67
CA THR A 92 -2.77 0.87 3.38
C THR A 92 -3.21 2.10 4.18
N HIS A 93 -2.25 2.83 4.78
CA HIS A 93 -2.58 4.02 5.56
C HIS A 93 -3.20 5.15 4.73
N TYR A 94 -3.10 5.12 3.40
CA TYR A 94 -3.82 6.08 2.55
C TYR A 94 -5.34 5.96 2.63
N LEU A 95 -5.84 4.84 3.13
CA LEU A 95 -7.26 4.58 3.31
C LEU A 95 -7.73 4.71 4.78
N VAL A 96 -6.80 4.93 5.71
CA VAL A 96 -7.05 4.81 7.14
C VAL A 96 -6.65 6.11 7.86
N PRO A 97 -7.50 6.68 8.71
CA PRO A 97 -7.13 7.85 9.49
C PRO A 97 -5.92 7.58 10.39
N PRO A 98 -4.93 8.49 10.44
CA PRO A 98 -3.66 8.28 11.17
C PRO A 98 -3.83 8.23 12.69
N SER A 99 -4.97 8.69 13.22
CA SER A 99 -5.22 8.81 14.67
C SER A 99 -5.62 7.50 15.38
N GLY A 100 -5.80 6.40 14.64
CA GLY A 100 -6.37 5.17 15.20
C GLY A 100 -7.85 5.27 15.60
N ALA A 101 -8.47 6.42 15.45
CA ALA A 101 -9.88 6.62 15.70
C ALA A 101 -10.76 5.87 14.67
N PRO A 102 -12.03 5.54 15.03
CA PRO A 102 -12.98 4.98 14.06
C PRO A 102 -13.11 5.90 12.83
N ALA A 103 -12.92 5.34 11.66
CA ALA A 103 -13.04 6.08 10.41
C ALA A 103 -14.50 6.42 10.10
N SER A 104 -14.72 7.62 9.58
CA SER A 104 -15.97 7.95 8.88
C SER A 104 -15.75 7.88 7.36
N ILE A 105 -16.79 7.50 6.63
CA ILE A 105 -16.69 7.35 5.17
C ILE A 105 -16.37 8.69 4.51
N ALA A 106 -15.43 8.69 3.56
CA ALA A 106 -15.07 9.89 2.82
C ALA A 106 -16.31 10.54 2.19
N PRO A 107 -16.48 11.86 2.31
CA PRO A 107 -17.69 12.55 1.84
C PRO A 107 -18.05 12.23 0.39
N SER A 108 -17.07 12.15 -0.50
CA SER A 108 -17.28 11.80 -1.91
C SER A 108 -17.79 10.38 -2.13
N LEU A 109 -17.55 9.47 -1.17
CA LEU A 109 -17.98 8.08 -1.22
C LEU A 109 -19.29 7.82 -0.43
N ALA A 110 -19.75 8.75 0.39
CA ALA A 110 -20.91 8.56 1.26
C ALA A 110 -22.21 8.24 0.49
N SER A 111 -22.31 8.66 -0.76
CA SER A 111 -23.44 8.37 -1.66
C SER A 111 -23.08 7.43 -2.81
N TYR A 112 -21.86 6.91 -2.82
CA TYR A 112 -21.37 6.03 -3.88
C TYR A 112 -22.08 4.67 -3.82
N LYS A 113 -22.83 4.36 -4.88
CA LYS A 113 -23.42 3.03 -5.07
C LYS A 113 -22.83 2.44 -6.34
N ARG A 114 -22.00 1.42 -6.22
CA ARG A 114 -21.58 0.60 -7.35
C ARG A 114 -22.76 -0.29 -7.72
N GLY A 115 -23.43 -0.03 -8.85
CA GLY A 115 -24.56 -0.83 -9.31
C GLY A 115 -24.59 -0.88 -10.82
N VAL A 116 -24.99 -2.03 -11.35
CA VAL A 116 -25.27 -2.24 -12.77
C VAL A 116 -26.38 -1.29 -13.20
N GLY A 117 -26.14 -0.41 -14.17
CA GLY A 117 -27.15 0.42 -14.81
C GLY A 117 -27.40 1.79 -14.14
N THR A 118 -26.45 2.32 -13.39
CA THR A 118 -26.54 3.73 -13.01
C THR A 118 -26.09 4.59 -14.18
N ASP A 119 -27.07 5.21 -14.83
CA ASP A 119 -26.82 6.36 -15.68
C ASP A 119 -25.90 7.33 -14.97
N THR A 120 -24.89 7.81 -15.71
CA THR A 120 -23.93 8.83 -15.29
C THR A 120 -24.57 10.22 -15.16
N THR A 121 -25.74 10.32 -14.55
CA THR A 121 -26.22 11.58 -14.03
C THR A 121 -25.42 11.83 -12.76
N SER A 122 -24.35 12.59 -12.92
CA SER A 122 -23.60 13.19 -11.83
C SER A 122 -24.59 13.85 -10.87
N LEU A 123 -24.90 13.16 -9.76
CA LEU A 123 -25.47 13.85 -8.62
C LEU A 123 -24.42 14.91 -8.23
N PRO A 124 -24.83 16.18 -8.10
CA PRO A 124 -23.89 17.21 -7.67
C PRO A 124 -23.28 16.74 -6.35
N THR A 125 -21.96 16.57 -6.35
CA THR A 125 -21.21 16.42 -5.10
C THR A 125 -21.65 17.56 -4.21
N PRO A 126 -22.16 17.32 -2.99
CA PRO A 126 -22.49 18.42 -2.10
C PRO A 126 -21.26 19.32 -2.05
N PRO A 127 -21.41 20.66 -2.15
CA PRO A 127 -20.25 21.53 -2.12
C PRO A 127 -19.49 21.24 -0.84
N ILE A 128 -18.30 20.70 -0.99
CA ILE A 128 -17.35 20.61 0.12
C ILE A 128 -17.07 22.07 0.41
N SER A 129 -17.62 22.57 1.54
CA SER A 129 -17.29 23.90 2.01
C SER A 129 -15.76 23.93 2.09
N SER A 130 -15.15 24.77 1.24
CA SER A 130 -13.70 24.95 1.26
C SER A 130 -13.28 25.16 2.70
N PRO A 131 -12.38 24.36 3.27
CA PRO A 131 -11.92 24.59 4.63
C PRO A 131 -11.37 26.00 4.68
N SER A 132 -11.77 26.76 5.68
CA SER A 132 -11.17 28.05 5.97
C SER A 132 -9.66 27.81 6.12
N SER A 133 -8.82 28.71 5.61
CA SER A 133 -7.35 28.62 5.55
C SER A 133 -6.63 28.40 6.89
N ASP A 134 -7.36 28.24 7.97
CA ASP A 134 -6.86 28.07 9.36
C ASP A 134 -7.27 26.74 10.01
N SER A 135 -7.97 25.85 9.31
CA SER A 135 -8.38 24.55 9.84
C SER A 135 -7.45 23.44 9.42
N GLY A 136 -7.09 22.57 10.33
CA GLY A 136 -6.34 21.34 10.10
C GLY A 136 -6.89 20.43 8.99
N PRO A 137 -6.33 19.22 8.82
CA PRO A 137 -6.80 18.29 7.79
C PRO A 137 -8.32 18.17 7.83
N PRO A 138 -9.00 18.01 6.69
CA PRO A 138 -10.46 17.91 6.66
C PRO A 138 -11.02 16.71 7.43
N TYR A 139 -10.20 15.75 7.78
CA TYR A 139 -10.56 14.68 8.70
C TYR A 139 -10.51 15.19 10.16
N PRO A 140 -11.47 14.83 11.06
CA PRO A 140 -12.57 13.87 10.86
C PRO A 140 -13.73 14.42 10.02
N TYR A 141 -14.28 13.55 9.14
CA TYR A 141 -15.41 13.91 8.29
C TYR A 141 -16.74 13.89 9.05
N ASN A 142 -17.69 14.76 8.63
CA ASN A 142 -19.08 14.78 9.14
C ASN A 142 -19.98 13.73 8.46
N THR A 143 -19.44 12.57 8.15
CA THR A 143 -20.12 11.43 7.55
C THR A 143 -20.28 10.30 8.56
N LYS A 144 -21.09 9.29 8.22
CA LYS A 144 -21.31 8.16 9.14
C LYS A 144 -20.15 7.18 9.06
N PRO A 145 -19.69 6.64 10.19
CA PRO A 145 -18.81 5.48 10.19
C PRO A 145 -19.59 4.21 9.82
N GLU A 146 -18.89 3.23 9.30
CA GLU A 146 -19.39 1.86 9.21
C GLU A 146 -18.84 1.03 10.39
N PRO A 147 -19.66 0.23 11.07
CA PRO A 147 -19.21 -0.53 12.24
C PRO A 147 -18.00 -1.42 11.93
N GLY A 148 -16.94 -1.27 12.71
CA GLY A 148 -15.70 -2.06 12.59
C GLY A 148 -14.80 -1.67 11.41
N ASN A 149 -15.29 -0.93 10.40
CA ASN A 149 -14.50 -0.54 9.24
C ASN A 149 -13.45 0.52 9.63
N PRO A 150 -12.14 0.21 9.55
CA PRO A 150 -11.09 1.15 9.91
C PRO A 150 -10.78 2.15 8.81
N THR A 151 -11.42 2.02 7.64
CA THR A 151 -11.10 2.83 6.45
C THR A 151 -12.15 3.90 6.18
N VAL A 152 -11.77 4.88 5.38
CA VAL A 152 -12.71 5.90 4.85
C VAL A 152 -13.47 5.41 3.61
N VAL A 153 -13.25 4.17 3.20
CA VAL A 153 -13.87 3.53 2.02
C VAL A 153 -15.03 2.64 2.47
N PRO A 154 -16.21 2.74 1.84
CA PRO A 154 -17.34 1.86 2.17
C PRO A 154 -17.00 0.38 2.04
N THR A 155 -17.50 -0.43 2.96
CA THR A 155 -17.32 -1.89 2.99
C THR A 155 -17.67 -2.55 1.66
N GLU A 156 -18.74 -2.11 1.00
CA GLU A 156 -19.15 -2.68 -0.29
C GLU A 156 -18.14 -2.42 -1.41
N LEU A 157 -17.39 -1.31 -1.35
CA LEU A 157 -16.27 -1.07 -2.26
C LEU A 157 -15.07 -1.95 -1.90
N LEU A 158 -14.74 -2.10 -0.61
CA LEU A 158 -13.67 -2.99 -0.18
C LEU A 158 -13.94 -4.43 -0.63
N LYS A 159 -15.18 -4.92 -0.51
CA LYS A 159 -15.59 -6.25 -0.98
C LYS A 159 -15.43 -6.47 -2.49
N SER A 160 -15.28 -5.40 -3.26
CA SER A 160 -15.08 -5.52 -4.71
C SER A 160 -13.66 -5.94 -5.09
N PHE A 161 -12.71 -5.99 -4.16
CA PHE A 161 -11.32 -6.34 -4.38
C PHE A 161 -10.97 -7.73 -3.86
N HIS A 162 -9.91 -8.30 -4.43
CA HIS A 162 -9.19 -9.45 -3.90
C HIS A 162 -7.99 -8.93 -3.13
N PHE A 163 -8.12 -8.80 -1.81
CA PHE A 163 -7.04 -8.30 -0.97
C PHE A 163 -5.93 -9.31 -0.76
N THR A 164 -4.70 -8.82 -0.86
CA THR A 164 -3.46 -9.47 -0.45
C THR A 164 -2.62 -8.49 0.34
N PHE A 165 -1.64 -8.98 1.09
CA PHE A 165 -0.86 -8.15 1.99
C PHE A 165 0.63 -8.36 1.73
N LEU A 166 1.40 -7.29 1.78
CA LEU A 166 2.84 -7.33 1.65
C LEU A 166 3.46 -6.58 2.83
N ILE A 167 4.25 -7.30 3.62
CA ILE A 167 4.89 -6.79 4.83
C ILE A 167 6.41 -6.95 4.78
N ARG A 168 7.11 -6.16 5.57
CA ARG A 168 8.56 -6.26 5.76
C ARG A 168 8.90 -5.97 7.22
N HIS A 169 9.94 -6.62 7.74
CA HIS A 169 10.36 -6.40 9.12
C HIS A 169 10.65 -4.92 9.41
N PRO A 170 10.12 -4.31 10.51
CA PRO A 170 10.30 -2.90 10.86
C PRO A 170 11.76 -2.44 10.90
N ARG A 171 12.68 -3.32 11.38
CA ARG A 171 14.13 -3.05 11.39
C ARG A 171 14.74 -2.79 10.00
N ALA A 172 14.04 -3.16 8.92
CA ALA A 172 14.49 -2.94 7.55
C ALA A 172 13.73 -1.79 6.85
N SER A 173 12.42 -1.69 7.06
CA SER A 173 11.57 -0.69 6.38
C SER A 173 11.69 0.69 7.01
N ILE A 174 11.65 0.80 8.34
CA ILE A 174 11.64 2.09 9.05
C ILE A 174 12.92 2.90 8.81
N PRO A 175 14.15 2.37 8.99
CA PRO A 175 15.35 3.14 8.66
C PRO A 175 15.45 3.46 7.16
N SER A 176 14.89 2.62 6.30
CA SER A 176 14.80 2.90 4.86
C SER A 176 13.81 4.05 4.56
N TYR A 177 12.70 4.14 5.30
CA TYR A 177 11.76 5.25 5.17
C TYR A 177 12.35 6.54 5.76
N PHE A 178 12.96 6.46 6.94
CA PHE A 178 13.64 7.60 7.57
C PHE A 178 14.66 8.25 6.62
N ARG A 179 15.47 7.43 5.93
CA ARG A 179 16.44 7.93 4.93
C ARG A 179 15.79 8.80 3.86
N CYS A 180 14.56 8.52 3.46
CA CYS A 180 13.84 9.26 2.44
C CYS A 180 13.32 10.62 2.93
N THR A 181 13.33 10.88 4.24
CA THR A 181 12.77 12.07 4.89
C THR A 181 13.82 12.97 5.52
N VAL A 182 15.09 12.71 5.23
CA VAL A 182 16.24 13.49 5.71
C VAL A 182 17.22 13.78 4.56
N PRO A 183 18.06 14.81 4.66
CA PRO A 183 19.05 15.15 3.64
C PRO A 183 19.95 13.97 3.25
N PRO A 184 20.31 13.82 1.97
CA PRO A 184 19.92 14.69 0.84
C PRO A 184 18.63 14.27 0.12
N LEU A 185 17.96 13.19 0.57
CA LEU A 185 16.81 12.63 -0.17
C LEU A 185 15.50 13.38 0.07
N ASP A 186 15.35 14.08 1.18
CA ASP A 186 14.16 14.87 1.50
C ASP A 186 13.86 15.95 0.45
N GLU A 187 14.90 16.57 -0.16
CA GLU A 187 14.74 17.52 -1.26
C GLU A 187 14.20 16.86 -2.55
N VAL A 188 14.50 15.57 -2.75
CA VAL A 188 14.05 14.81 -3.92
C VAL A 188 12.64 14.28 -3.72
N THR A 189 12.35 13.80 -2.51
CA THR A 189 11.06 13.19 -2.16
C THR A 189 9.98 14.21 -1.82
N GLY A 190 10.37 15.42 -1.40
CA GLY A 190 9.46 16.40 -0.81
C GLY A 190 8.97 16.05 0.60
N PHE A 191 9.55 15.02 1.24
CA PHE A 191 9.17 14.54 2.58
C PHE A 191 10.22 15.01 3.60
N TYR A 192 10.09 16.23 4.05
CA TYR A 192 11.11 16.89 4.88
C TYR A 192 11.17 16.46 6.34
N ASN A 193 10.19 15.70 6.83
CA ASN A 193 10.16 15.23 8.20
C ASN A 193 9.72 13.78 8.26
N PHE A 194 10.41 12.98 9.05
CA PHE A 194 9.96 11.64 9.37
C PHE A 194 8.74 11.69 10.30
N MET A 195 7.67 11.01 9.90
CA MET A 195 6.44 10.91 10.67
C MET A 195 6.22 9.44 11.06
N PRO A 196 6.39 9.09 12.36
CA PRO A 196 6.16 7.71 12.84
C PRO A 196 4.76 7.18 12.52
N SER A 197 3.75 8.07 12.46
CA SER A 197 2.36 7.74 12.09
C SER A 197 2.20 7.22 10.66
N GLU A 198 3.20 7.43 9.81
CA GLU A 198 3.22 6.90 8.44
C GLU A 198 3.96 5.56 8.31
N ALA A 199 4.33 4.91 9.43
CA ALA A 199 4.95 3.58 9.41
C ALA A 199 4.02 2.51 8.80
N GLY A 200 2.72 2.64 8.98
CA GLY A 200 1.68 1.92 8.24
C GLY A 200 1.35 0.50 8.72
N TYR A 201 1.97 -0.01 9.79
CA TYR A 201 1.76 -1.39 10.25
C TYR A 201 0.43 -1.59 10.96
N ASP A 202 0.05 -0.67 11.84
CA ASP A 202 -1.24 -0.67 12.52
C ASP A 202 -2.39 -0.64 11.51
N GLU A 203 -2.27 0.19 10.49
CA GLU A 203 -3.27 0.33 9.44
C GLU A 203 -3.41 -0.96 8.61
N VAL A 204 -2.29 -1.60 8.24
CA VAL A 204 -2.31 -2.90 7.55
C VAL A 204 -3.00 -3.94 8.43
N ARG A 205 -2.66 -4.00 9.73
CA ARG A 205 -3.25 -4.95 10.66
C ARG A 205 -4.75 -4.72 10.85
N ARG A 206 -5.17 -3.49 11.08
CA ARG A 206 -6.60 -3.16 11.26
C ARG A 206 -7.44 -3.50 10.02
N VAL A 207 -6.94 -3.20 8.83
CA VAL A 207 -7.62 -3.57 7.58
C VAL A 207 -7.65 -5.10 7.40
N PHE A 208 -6.54 -5.78 7.68
CA PHE A 208 -6.46 -7.24 7.65
C PHE A 208 -7.47 -7.90 8.58
N ASP A 209 -7.52 -7.46 9.83
CA ASP A 209 -8.43 -8.01 10.83
C ASP A 209 -9.89 -7.76 10.45
N TYR A 210 -10.22 -6.56 9.99
CA TYR A 210 -11.56 -6.21 9.52
C TYR A 210 -12.02 -7.09 8.34
N LEU A 211 -11.19 -7.26 7.32
CA LEU A 211 -11.53 -8.09 6.16
C LEU A 211 -11.71 -9.57 6.52
N ARG A 212 -10.99 -10.06 7.54
CA ARG A 212 -11.20 -11.39 8.09
C ARG A 212 -12.50 -11.49 8.88
N GLU A 213 -12.80 -10.50 9.69
CA GLU A 213 -14.02 -10.46 10.53
C GLU A 213 -15.28 -10.49 9.65
N ILE A 214 -15.30 -9.71 8.57
CA ILE A 214 -16.43 -9.70 7.63
C ILE A 214 -16.42 -10.86 6.63
N GLY A 215 -15.43 -11.76 6.70
CA GLY A 215 -15.35 -12.97 5.87
C GLY A 215 -14.90 -12.72 4.42
N GLU A 216 -14.31 -11.60 4.10
CA GLU A 216 -13.79 -11.30 2.75
C GLU A 216 -12.47 -12.02 2.47
N VAL A 217 -11.66 -12.32 3.48
CA VAL A 217 -10.44 -13.12 3.38
C VAL A 217 -10.43 -14.24 4.42
N GLY A 218 -9.90 -15.39 4.05
CA GLY A 218 -9.76 -16.54 4.92
C GLY A 218 -10.97 -17.48 4.92
N PRO A 219 -10.99 -18.45 5.84
CA PRO A 219 -9.97 -18.74 6.87
C PRO A 219 -8.70 -19.46 6.37
N LYS A 220 -8.65 -19.88 5.08
CA LYS A 220 -7.48 -20.55 4.51
C LYS A 220 -6.32 -19.54 4.37
N VAL A 221 -5.10 -20.03 4.60
CA VAL A 221 -3.87 -19.25 4.43
C VAL A 221 -3.07 -19.84 3.26
N ALA A 222 -2.67 -19.00 2.32
CA ALA A 222 -1.90 -19.39 1.15
C ALA A 222 -0.58 -20.11 1.54
N GLY A 223 -0.26 -21.19 0.83
CA GLY A 223 0.96 -21.97 1.10
C GLY A 223 0.93 -22.83 2.38
N GLN A 224 -0.15 -22.84 3.14
CA GLN A 224 -0.26 -23.68 4.33
C GLN A 224 -1.08 -24.95 4.04
N PRO A 225 -0.50 -26.16 4.19
CA PRO A 225 -1.22 -27.43 4.00
C PRO A 225 -2.21 -27.73 5.13
N GLY A 226 -3.15 -28.66 4.90
CA GLY A 226 -4.04 -29.18 5.95
C GLY A 226 -5.23 -28.30 6.30
N GLN A 227 -5.58 -27.33 5.45
CA GLN A 227 -6.75 -26.46 5.63
C GLN A 227 -7.94 -26.86 4.73
N GLU A 228 -7.91 -28.09 4.24
CA GLU A 228 -9.01 -28.64 3.43
C GLU A 228 -10.30 -28.71 4.25
N GLY A 229 -11.42 -28.29 3.63
CA GLY A 229 -12.74 -28.34 4.29
C GLY A 229 -13.12 -27.11 5.12
N LYS A 230 -12.24 -26.09 5.25
CA LYS A 230 -12.66 -24.80 5.81
C LYS A 230 -13.48 -24.03 4.77
N GLU A 231 -14.76 -23.84 5.06
CA GLU A 231 -15.60 -22.94 4.26
C GLU A 231 -15.25 -21.48 4.53
N GLY A 232 -15.28 -20.63 3.50
CA GLY A 232 -14.97 -19.20 3.59
C GLY A 232 -15.34 -18.48 2.31
N SER A 233 -14.93 -17.23 2.18
CA SER A 233 -15.19 -16.36 1.01
C SER A 233 -14.62 -16.87 -0.33
N GLY A 234 -13.78 -17.89 -0.30
CA GLY A 234 -13.01 -18.37 -1.45
C GLY A 234 -11.71 -17.57 -1.69
N VAL A 235 -11.48 -16.47 -0.97
CA VAL A 235 -10.23 -15.69 -1.00
C VAL A 235 -9.36 -16.15 0.18
N GLU A 236 -8.19 -16.71 -0.14
CA GLU A 236 -7.23 -17.12 0.88
C GLU A 236 -6.60 -15.89 1.54
N ILE A 237 -6.19 -16.01 2.81
CA ILE A 237 -5.28 -15.06 3.43
C ILE A 237 -3.95 -15.18 2.70
N CYS A 238 -3.54 -14.15 2.00
CA CYS A 238 -2.30 -14.10 1.23
C CYS A 238 -1.43 -12.97 1.75
N VAL A 239 -0.50 -13.29 2.65
CA VAL A 239 0.48 -12.36 3.20
C VAL A 239 1.85 -12.71 2.65
N VAL A 240 2.49 -11.80 1.96
CA VAL A 240 3.88 -11.92 1.46
C VAL A 240 4.79 -11.20 2.45
N ASP A 241 5.78 -11.91 2.97
CA ASP A 241 6.86 -11.27 3.70
C ASP A 241 8.01 -10.94 2.73
N ALA A 242 8.45 -9.70 2.76
CA ALA A 242 9.49 -9.23 1.84
C ALA A 242 10.84 -9.92 2.03
N ASP A 243 11.18 -10.35 3.25
CA ASP A 243 12.43 -11.08 3.48
C ASP A 243 12.36 -12.49 2.91
N ASP A 244 11.23 -13.19 3.06
CA ASP A 244 10.99 -14.49 2.44
C ASP A 244 10.95 -14.37 0.90
N LEU A 245 10.33 -13.30 0.37
CA LEU A 245 10.32 -12.99 -1.06
C LEU A 245 11.73 -12.81 -1.61
N LEU A 246 12.58 -12.07 -0.91
CA LEU A 246 13.96 -11.82 -1.33
C LEU A 246 14.87 -13.05 -1.17
N ASP A 247 14.50 -14.01 -0.33
CA ASP A 247 15.24 -15.27 -0.16
C ASP A 247 14.83 -16.33 -1.21
N ASN A 248 13.54 -16.38 -1.58
CA ASN A 248 13.00 -17.33 -2.56
C ASN A 248 11.96 -16.64 -3.50
N PRO A 249 12.37 -15.74 -4.41
CA PRO A 249 11.44 -15.01 -5.27
C PRO A 249 10.54 -15.94 -6.10
N SER A 250 11.13 -16.96 -6.71
CA SER A 250 10.40 -17.89 -7.60
C SER A 250 9.31 -18.66 -6.86
N GLY A 251 9.64 -19.23 -5.68
CA GLY A 251 8.67 -19.95 -4.86
C GLY A 251 7.55 -19.04 -4.37
N MET A 252 7.90 -17.87 -3.85
CA MET A 252 6.94 -16.91 -3.30
C MET A 252 6.00 -16.37 -4.38
N ILE A 253 6.50 -15.95 -5.54
CA ILE A 253 5.67 -15.43 -6.63
C ILE A 253 4.80 -16.54 -7.23
N LYS A 254 5.31 -17.77 -7.36
CA LYS A 254 4.51 -18.91 -7.83
C LYS A 254 3.33 -19.17 -6.90
N GLU A 255 3.55 -19.20 -5.60
CA GLU A 255 2.48 -19.43 -4.63
C GLU A 255 1.51 -18.26 -4.55
N TYR A 256 2.02 -17.02 -4.60
CA TYR A 256 1.16 -15.84 -4.72
C TYR A 256 0.25 -15.91 -5.96
N CYS A 257 0.81 -16.20 -7.14
CA CYS A 257 0.04 -16.34 -8.37
C CYS A 257 -1.04 -17.43 -8.23
N ARG A 258 -0.71 -18.58 -7.62
CA ARG A 258 -1.68 -19.63 -7.33
C ARG A 258 -2.84 -19.09 -6.49
N SER A 259 -2.53 -18.38 -5.41
CA SER A 259 -3.53 -17.85 -4.47
C SER A 259 -4.46 -16.84 -5.12
N VAL A 260 -3.94 -15.93 -5.94
CA VAL A 260 -4.75 -14.89 -6.60
C VAL A 260 -5.33 -15.33 -7.95
N GLY A 261 -5.04 -16.55 -8.40
CA GLY A 261 -5.55 -17.09 -9.67
C GLY A 261 -4.89 -16.51 -10.91
N LEU A 262 -3.58 -16.26 -10.85
CA LEU A 262 -2.74 -15.89 -11.98
C LEU A 262 -1.86 -17.07 -12.41
N GLU A 263 -1.49 -17.11 -13.67
CA GLU A 263 -0.49 -18.02 -14.18
C GLU A 263 0.91 -17.49 -13.88
N TYR A 264 1.74 -18.30 -13.24
CA TYR A 264 3.15 -17.98 -12.99
C TYR A 264 4.01 -18.44 -14.16
N THR A 265 4.90 -17.57 -14.61
CA THR A 265 6.01 -17.92 -15.52
C THR A 265 7.33 -17.39 -14.94
N PRO A 266 8.46 -18.12 -15.12
CA PRO A 266 9.76 -17.63 -14.64
C PRO A 266 10.18 -16.28 -15.21
N ASP A 267 9.70 -15.94 -16.40
CA ASP A 267 10.01 -14.66 -17.07
C ASP A 267 9.41 -13.46 -16.35
N MET A 268 8.42 -13.66 -15.48
CA MET A 268 7.88 -12.61 -14.61
C MET A 268 8.95 -12.00 -13.69
N LEU A 269 10.03 -12.73 -13.40
CA LEU A 269 11.09 -12.27 -12.51
C LEU A 269 12.16 -11.43 -13.24
N LYS A 270 11.99 -11.17 -14.56
CA LYS A 270 12.96 -10.44 -15.39
C LYS A 270 12.27 -9.31 -16.16
N TRP A 271 12.93 -8.17 -16.22
CA TRP A 271 12.47 -6.97 -16.94
C TRP A 271 13.66 -6.18 -17.47
N GLU A 272 14.29 -6.72 -18.50
CA GLU A 272 15.54 -6.23 -19.07
C GLU A 272 15.33 -5.29 -20.28
N SER A 273 14.10 -5.21 -20.82
CA SER A 273 13.85 -4.42 -22.02
C SER A 273 13.77 -2.91 -21.71
N GLU A 274 14.14 -2.09 -22.68
CA GLU A 274 13.97 -0.63 -22.59
C GLU A 274 12.51 -0.24 -22.31
N GLU A 275 11.56 -1.00 -22.85
CA GLU A 275 10.14 -0.80 -22.63
C GLU A 275 9.73 -1.08 -21.18
N ASP A 276 10.28 -2.12 -20.54
CA ASP A 276 10.03 -2.43 -19.12
C ASP A 276 10.53 -1.30 -18.22
N HIS A 277 11.69 -0.74 -18.54
CA HIS A 277 12.25 0.39 -17.78
C HIS A 277 11.46 1.68 -18.02
N ARG A 278 11.04 1.96 -19.26
CA ARG A 278 10.21 3.12 -19.58
C ARG A 278 8.89 3.09 -18.81
N ILE A 279 8.16 1.96 -18.86
CA ILE A 279 6.87 1.79 -18.18
C ILE A 279 7.03 1.93 -16.66
N ALA A 280 8.07 1.33 -16.08
CA ALA A 280 8.33 1.45 -14.65
C ALA A 280 8.64 2.89 -14.24
N LYS A 281 9.46 3.59 -15.03
CA LYS A 281 9.79 5.00 -14.77
C LYS A 281 8.54 5.88 -14.80
N GLU A 282 7.69 5.70 -15.81
CA GLU A 282 6.42 6.45 -15.92
C GLU A 282 5.48 6.16 -14.75
N ALA A 283 5.33 4.86 -14.37
CA ALA A 283 4.45 4.46 -13.28
C ALA A 283 4.91 5.01 -11.91
N PHE A 284 6.22 5.10 -11.69
CA PHE A 284 6.79 5.45 -10.39
C PHE A 284 7.26 6.91 -10.30
N GLU A 285 7.10 7.70 -11.36
CA GLU A 285 7.60 9.08 -11.43
C GLU A 285 7.03 9.98 -10.32
N LYS A 286 5.79 9.73 -9.91
CA LYS A 286 5.11 10.54 -8.89
C LYS A 286 5.85 10.55 -7.55
N TRP A 287 6.44 9.43 -7.15
CA TRP A 287 7.13 9.27 -5.86
C TRP A 287 8.65 9.19 -6.05
N LYS A 288 9.24 10.26 -6.61
CA LYS A 288 10.71 10.34 -6.78
C LYS A 288 11.45 10.13 -5.46
N GLY A 289 12.62 9.51 -5.51
CA GLY A 289 13.44 9.23 -4.33
C GLY A 289 13.06 7.98 -3.55
N PHE A 290 11.88 7.40 -3.84
CA PHE A 290 11.42 6.18 -3.14
C PHE A 290 11.66 4.89 -3.94
N HIS A 291 11.87 4.96 -5.25
CA HIS A 291 11.76 3.80 -6.15
C HIS A 291 12.99 3.50 -6.99
N GLU A 292 14.04 4.31 -6.93
CA GLU A 292 15.21 4.26 -7.81
C GLU A 292 15.84 2.86 -7.86
N ASP A 293 16.10 2.24 -6.70
CA ASP A 293 16.70 0.90 -6.64
C ASP A 293 15.87 -0.16 -7.42
N ALA A 294 14.54 0.00 -7.43
CA ALA A 294 13.65 -0.92 -8.16
C ALA A 294 13.53 -0.54 -9.65
N ILE A 295 13.58 0.76 -9.98
CA ILE A 295 13.57 1.24 -11.37
C ILE A 295 14.81 0.77 -12.10
N ASP A 296 15.98 0.86 -11.48
CA ASP A 296 17.26 0.50 -12.07
C ASP A 296 17.51 -1.02 -12.10
N SER A 297 16.72 -1.80 -11.37
CA SER A 297 16.86 -3.26 -11.36
C SER A 297 16.39 -3.89 -12.68
N THR A 298 16.95 -5.04 -13.03
CA THR A 298 16.60 -5.83 -14.23
C THR A 298 15.88 -7.12 -13.91
N GLU A 299 15.92 -7.54 -12.65
CA GLU A 299 15.34 -8.81 -12.21
C GLU A 299 15.06 -8.83 -10.71
N LEU A 300 14.19 -9.72 -10.28
CA LEU A 300 14.02 -10.11 -8.88
C LEU A 300 14.70 -11.46 -8.67
N LYS A 301 15.90 -11.44 -8.08
CA LYS A 301 16.72 -12.62 -7.82
C LYS A 301 16.91 -12.89 -6.34
N PRO A 302 17.16 -14.16 -5.97
CA PRO A 302 17.46 -14.51 -4.59
C PRO A 302 18.67 -13.74 -4.06
N ARG A 303 18.63 -13.37 -2.79
CA ARG A 303 19.80 -12.82 -2.10
C ARG A 303 20.93 -13.85 -2.08
N LEU A 304 22.15 -13.42 -2.43
CA LEU A 304 23.33 -14.30 -2.45
C LEU A 304 23.70 -14.81 -1.06
N HIS A 305 23.43 -14.02 -0.03
CA HIS A 305 23.73 -14.36 1.35
C HIS A 305 22.52 -14.02 2.24
N LYS A 306 22.08 -14.99 3.04
CA LYS A 306 21.13 -14.69 4.12
C LYS A 306 21.80 -13.70 5.07
N LYS A 307 21.11 -12.60 5.34
CA LYS A 307 21.63 -11.65 6.34
C LYS A 307 21.73 -12.34 7.69
N SER A 308 22.93 -12.36 8.26
CA SER A 308 23.08 -12.75 9.67
C SER A 308 22.25 -11.80 10.52
N PRO A 309 21.46 -12.32 11.46
CA PRO A 309 20.70 -11.46 12.36
C PRO A 309 21.69 -10.59 13.15
N LYS A 310 21.45 -9.27 13.10
CA LYS A 310 22.21 -8.31 13.90
C LYS A 310 21.53 -8.12 15.25
N SER A 311 22.32 -7.91 16.30
CA SER A 311 21.75 -7.52 17.59
C SER A 311 21.15 -6.11 17.54
N ASP A 312 20.29 -5.79 18.51
CA ASP A 312 19.69 -4.47 18.60
C ASP A 312 20.74 -3.37 18.83
N GLU A 313 21.80 -3.67 19.56
CA GLU A 313 22.94 -2.75 19.77
C GLU A 313 23.70 -2.49 18.47
N GLN A 314 23.92 -3.53 17.65
CA GLN A 314 24.57 -3.38 16.34
C GLN A 314 23.72 -2.53 15.40
N LEU A 315 22.41 -2.75 15.35
CA LEU A 315 21.50 -1.95 14.55
C LEU A 315 21.45 -0.51 15.02
N TYR A 316 21.36 -0.27 16.33
CA TYR A 316 21.36 1.07 16.88
C TYR A 316 22.64 1.83 16.55
N ALA A 317 23.80 1.18 16.67
CA ALA A 317 25.09 1.77 16.30
C ALA A 317 25.15 2.14 14.80
N GLU A 318 24.62 1.29 13.91
CA GLU A 318 24.52 1.59 12.47
C GLU A 318 23.58 2.77 12.17
N TRP A 319 22.47 2.86 12.88
CA TRP A 319 21.55 3.98 12.72
C TRP A 319 22.15 5.28 13.25
N THR A 320 22.90 5.22 14.37
CA THR A 320 23.61 6.36 14.94
C THR A 320 24.69 6.88 13.96
N ASP A 321 25.47 5.97 13.37
CA ASP A 321 26.47 6.32 12.36
C ASP A 321 25.88 7.01 11.14
N LYS A 322 24.72 6.55 10.69
CA LYS A 322 24.05 7.04 9.46
C LYS A 322 23.19 8.28 9.67
N PHE A 323 22.53 8.40 10.80
CA PHE A 323 21.45 9.38 11.00
C PHE A 323 21.61 10.21 12.26
N GLY A 324 22.74 10.04 12.99
CA GLY A 324 22.97 10.67 14.28
C GLY A 324 22.15 10.07 15.41
N GLU A 325 22.44 10.51 16.64
CA GLU A 325 21.81 9.99 17.87
C GLU A 325 20.28 10.18 17.87
N GLU A 326 19.82 11.37 17.51
CA GLU A 326 18.38 11.70 17.47
C GLU A 326 17.64 10.85 16.42
N GLY A 327 18.22 10.70 15.23
CA GLY A 327 17.64 9.85 14.17
C GLY A 327 17.58 8.37 14.59
N ALA A 328 18.65 7.86 15.19
CA ALA A 328 18.71 6.48 15.68
C ALA A 328 17.66 6.23 16.77
N LYS A 329 17.46 7.19 17.68
CA LYS A 329 16.45 7.10 18.73
C LYS A 329 15.03 7.01 18.15
N VAL A 330 14.69 7.92 17.25
CA VAL A 330 13.35 7.93 16.59
C VAL A 330 13.12 6.64 15.80
N ILE A 331 14.13 6.17 15.06
CA ILE A 331 14.06 4.89 14.33
C ILE A 331 13.81 3.74 15.31
N LYS A 332 14.57 3.65 16.40
CA LYS A 332 14.44 2.59 17.39
C LYS A 332 13.03 2.55 18.00
N GLU A 333 12.55 3.70 18.51
CA GLU A 333 11.22 3.80 19.11
C GLU A 333 10.12 3.40 18.10
N THR A 334 10.23 3.84 16.85
CA THR A 334 9.28 3.48 15.79
C THR A 334 9.35 1.99 15.43
N VAL A 335 10.55 1.42 15.36
CA VAL A 335 10.74 -0.03 15.12
C VAL A 335 10.08 -0.85 16.22
N GLU A 336 10.38 -0.54 17.49
CA GLU A 336 9.84 -1.25 18.66
C GLU A 336 8.29 -1.18 18.70
N ALA A 337 7.72 -0.03 18.38
CA ALA A 337 6.27 0.16 18.34
C ALA A 337 5.57 -0.69 17.26
N ASN A 338 6.22 -0.98 16.15
CA ASN A 338 5.62 -1.67 15.01
C ASN A 338 5.94 -3.18 14.92
N ILE A 339 6.87 -3.70 15.74
CA ILE A 339 7.18 -5.14 15.79
C ILE A 339 5.95 -6.00 16.12
N PRO A 340 5.09 -5.66 17.10
CA PRO A 340 3.94 -6.50 17.43
C PRO A 340 2.96 -6.70 16.27
N ASP A 341 2.72 -5.69 15.46
CA ASP A 341 1.81 -5.77 14.30
C ASP A 341 2.45 -6.57 13.17
N TYR A 342 3.75 -6.38 12.92
CA TYR A 342 4.48 -7.20 11.98
C TYR A 342 4.47 -8.69 12.38
N GLU A 343 4.82 -9.02 13.63
CA GLU A 343 4.85 -10.40 14.11
C GLU A 343 3.47 -11.06 14.06
N TYR A 344 2.41 -10.29 14.31
CA TYR A 344 1.05 -10.78 14.15
C TYR A 344 0.74 -11.14 12.70
N LEU A 345 1.02 -10.26 11.74
CA LEU A 345 0.78 -10.50 10.33
C LEU A 345 1.67 -11.60 9.76
N LYS A 346 2.92 -11.70 10.24
CA LYS A 346 3.89 -12.73 9.83
C LYS A 346 3.40 -14.16 10.09
N GLN A 347 2.53 -14.39 11.07
CA GLN A 347 1.95 -15.70 11.34
C GLN A 347 1.12 -16.24 10.17
N PHE A 348 0.61 -15.34 9.33
CA PHE A 348 -0.20 -15.64 8.15
C PHE A 348 0.61 -15.61 6.85
N ALA A 349 1.92 -15.41 6.92
CA ALA A 349 2.75 -15.34 5.73
C ALA A 349 2.76 -16.66 4.95
N ILE A 350 2.80 -16.53 3.62
CA ILE A 350 3.00 -17.65 2.69
C ILE A 350 4.26 -18.43 3.11
N LYS A 351 4.16 -19.75 3.06
CA LYS A 351 5.29 -20.67 3.28
C LYS A 351 5.50 -21.51 2.02
N VAL A 352 6.72 -21.49 1.50
CA VAL A 352 7.17 -22.23 0.31
C VAL A 352 8.49 -22.93 0.56
#